data_8ec528ae0c86d943cf0ff61163bc410e
#
_entry.id   8ec528ae0c86d943cf0ff61163bc410e
#
_cell.length_a   1.000
_cell.length_b   1.000
_cell.length_c   1.000
_cell.angle_alpha   90.00
_cell.angle_beta   90.00
_cell.angle_gamma   90.00
#
_symmetry.space_group_name_H-M   'P 1'
#
loop_
_entity.id
_entity.type
_entity.pdbx_description
1 polymer ?
#
loop_
_entity_poly.entity_id
_entity_poly.type
_entity_poly.pdbx_seq_one_letter_code
_entity_poly.pdbx_strand_id
1 'polypeptide(L)'
;MKDAYSEIHYIRKKEQFTDTEFIETMLVFCDTLKQIFDRKTKANCCVSIKVPTTDNDILEALEMKNLCRDTHHRDRDTEQYSSIKHSVIGNTPYRKIVNKLLKGNQKHLAYINNNIEETSDYDNTSKECYTDGVLPYKSELVYPIVPIKGNDKNNIKLKGFICIDCNQKNKFDEDRYDIPMVQGIADGIYDLFVRRTDNR
;
A
#
# COMPACT_ATOMS: atom_id res chain seq x y z
N MET A 1 -9.83 0.35 -14.47
CA MET A 1 -9.12 -0.96 -14.58
C MET A 1 -8.50 -1.18 -15.94
N LYS A 2 -9.24 -1.07 -17.06
CA LYS A 2 -8.68 -1.33 -18.41
C LYS A 2 -7.43 -0.49 -18.68
N ASP A 3 -7.48 0.79 -18.41
CA ASP A 3 -6.37 1.71 -18.67
C ASP A 3 -5.15 1.41 -17.78
N ALA A 4 -5.36 1.13 -16.50
CA ALA A 4 -4.27 0.76 -15.59
C ALA A 4 -3.54 -0.53 -16.04
N TYR A 5 -4.27 -1.56 -16.49
CA TYR A 5 -3.63 -2.76 -17.03
C TYR A 5 -2.96 -2.52 -18.38
N SER A 6 -3.47 -1.59 -19.20
CA SER A 6 -2.82 -1.19 -20.45
C SER A 6 -1.45 -0.54 -20.17
N GLU A 7 -1.36 0.32 -19.14
CA GLU A 7 -0.10 0.92 -18.70
C GLU A 7 0.91 -0.13 -18.21
N ILE A 8 0.45 -1.14 -17.42
CA ILE A 8 1.32 -2.27 -17.04
C ILE A 8 1.84 -2.99 -18.27
N HIS A 9 0.97 -3.33 -19.21
CA HIS A 9 1.39 -4.03 -20.42
C HIS A 9 2.39 -3.22 -21.24
N TYR A 10 2.20 -1.90 -21.32
CA TYR A 10 3.11 -1.02 -22.01
C TYR A 10 4.50 -1.01 -21.34
N ILE A 11 4.57 -0.77 -20.03
CA ILE A 11 5.84 -0.69 -19.31
C ILE A 11 6.56 -2.05 -19.24
N ARG A 12 5.81 -3.16 -19.17
CA ARG A 12 6.37 -4.53 -19.19
C ARG A 12 7.06 -4.90 -20.51
N LYS A 13 6.60 -4.34 -21.63
CA LYS A 13 7.21 -4.57 -22.95
C LYS A 13 8.52 -3.83 -23.16
N LYS A 14 8.80 -2.82 -22.36
CA LYS A 14 10.08 -2.10 -22.42
C LYS A 14 11.18 -2.96 -21.81
N GLU A 15 12.35 -2.97 -22.41
CA GLU A 15 13.56 -3.58 -21.83
C GLU A 15 13.98 -2.82 -20.57
N GLN A 16 13.88 -1.48 -20.61
CA GLN A 16 14.16 -0.59 -19.49
C GLN A 16 13.07 0.48 -19.39
N PHE A 17 12.83 0.98 -18.19
CA PHE A 17 11.97 2.10 -17.92
C PHE A 17 12.57 3.03 -16.87
N THR A 18 12.23 4.30 -16.93
CA THR A 18 12.69 5.32 -15.98
C THR A 18 11.90 5.27 -14.68
N ASP A 19 12.47 5.84 -13.60
CA ASP A 19 11.76 6.03 -12.33
C ASP A 19 10.48 6.87 -12.54
N THR A 20 10.48 7.85 -13.42
CA THR A 20 9.31 8.67 -13.74
C THR A 20 8.20 7.83 -14.34
N GLU A 21 8.48 7.06 -15.39
CA GLU A 21 7.49 6.16 -16.03
C GLU A 21 6.93 5.13 -15.04
N PHE A 22 7.77 4.62 -14.15
CA PHE A 22 7.33 3.71 -13.11
C PHE A 22 6.35 4.40 -12.14
N ILE A 23 6.70 5.60 -11.64
CA ILE A 23 5.84 6.35 -10.71
C ILE A 23 4.52 6.74 -11.38
N GLU A 24 4.56 7.20 -12.63
CA GLU A 24 3.35 7.53 -13.41
C GLU A 24 2.43 6.31 -13.56
N THR A 25 3.00 5.13 -13.85
CA THR A 25 2.22 3.88 -13.91
C THR A 25 1.58 3.56 -12.56
N MET A 26 2.32 3.66 -11.45
CA MET A 26 1.78 3.42 -10.12
C MET A 26 0.69 4.43 -9.75
N LEU A 27 0.82 5.67 -10.19
CA LEU A 27 -0.18 6.72 -9.98
C LEU A 27 -1.51 6.38 -10.68
N VAL A 28 -1.47 5.90 -11.93
CA VAL A 28 -2.67 5.42 -12.64
C VAL A 28 -3.38 4.30 -11.86
N PHE A 29 -2.61 3.44 -11.18
CA PHE A 29 -3.20 2.43 -10.29
C PHE A 29 -3.87 3.03 -9.07
N CYS A 30 -3.22 3.97 -8.39
CA CYS A 30 -3.80 4.66 -7.25
C CYS A 30 -5.12 5.35 -7.63
N ASP A 31 -5.14 6.09 -8.74
CA ASP A 31 -6.34 6.78 -9.24
C ASP A 31 -7.46 5.80 -9.61
N THR A 32 -7.10 4.69 -10.27
CA THR A 32 -8.06 3.65 -10.65
C THR A 32 -8.68 2.96 -9.42
N LEU A 33 -7.85 2.57 -8.46
CA LEU A 33 -8.30 1.97 -7.21
C LEU A 33 -9.20 2.94 -6.43
N LYS A 34 -8.79 4.21 -6.32
CA LYS A 34 -9.61 5.24 -5.69
C LYS A 34 -11.00 5.31 -6.31
N GLN A 35 -11.11 5.40 -7.64
CA GLN A 35 -12.40 5.46 -8.33
C GLN A 35 -13.27 4.22 -8.05
N ILE A 36 -12.67 3.04 -7.98
CA ILE A 36 -13.38 1.79 -7.69
C ILE A 36 -13.90 1.81 -6.25
N PHE A 37 -13.02 2.14 -5.29
CA PHE A 37 -13.40 2.14 -3.89
C PHE A 37 -14.37 3.26 -3.54
N ASP A 38 -14.25 4.44 -4.12
CA ASP A 38 -15.24 5.52 -3.97
C ASP A 38 -16.63 5.08 -4.39
N ARG A 39 -16.73 4.45 -5.57
CA ARG A 39 -18.02 3.94 -6.09
C ARG A 39 -18.60 2.84 -5.21
N LYS A 40 -17.75 1.91 -4.77
CA LYS A 40 -18.17 0.78 -3.92
C LYS A 40 -18.59 1.25 -2.53
N THR A 41 -17.79 2.09 -1.90
CA THR A 41 -18.00 2.53 -0.52
C THR A 41 -19.00 3.68 -0.41
N LYS A 42 -19.25 4.38 -1.52
CA LYS A 42 -20.00 5.67 -1.57
C LYS A 42 -19.40 6.70 -0.60
N ALA A 43 -18.07 6.71 -0.50
CA ALA A 43 -17.32 7.57 0.42
C ALA A 43 -16.01 8.02 -0.26
N ASN A 44 -15.34 9.00 0.32
CA ASN A 44 -14.06 9.49 -0.19
C ASN A 44 -12.93 8.59 0.33
N CYS A 45 -12.34 7.80 -0.58
CA CYS A 45 -11.19 6.96 -0.31
C CYS A 45 -9.91 7.62 -0.82
N CYS A 46 -8.82 7.40 -0.11
CA CYS A 46 -7.47 7.77 -0.54
C CYS A 46 -6.66 6.50 -0.77
N VAL A 47 -5.90 6.47 -1.85
CA VAL A 47 -5.05 5.32 -2.18
C VAL A 47 -3.60 5.76 -2.28
N SER A 48 -2.71 5.04 -1.63
CA SER A 48 -1.26 5.28 -1.72
C SER A 48 -0.48 3.98 -1.80
N ILE A 49 0.70 4.06 -2.40
CA ILE A 49 1.69 2.99 -2.40
C ILE A 49 2.88 3.44 -1.57
N LYS A 50 3.25 2.62 -0.59
CA LYS A 50 4.41 2.85 0.27
C LYS A 50 5.48 1.80 0.00
N VAL A 51 6.74 2.24 -0.01
CA VAL A 51 7.90 1.41 -0.31
C VAL A 51 8.95 1.51 0.79
N PRO A 52 9.80 0.50 0.99
CA PRO A 52 10.94 0.59 1.89
C PRO A 52 11.87 1.75 1.50
N THR A 53 12.44 2.41 2.50
CA THR A 53 13.45 3.48 2.27
C THR A 53 14.81 2.90 1.97
N THR A 54 15.09 1.71 2.46
CA THR A 54 16.34 0.96 2.31
C THR A 54 16.04 -0.51 2.10
N ASP A 55 16.91 -1.20 1.39
CA ASP A 55 16.88 -2.66 1.35
C ASP A 55 17.41 -3.20 2.70
N ASN A 56 16.53 -3.80 3.48
CA ASN A 56 16.87 -4.42 4.75
C ASN A 56 16.15 -5.78 4.82
N ASP A 57 16.90 -6.83 5.14
CA ASP A 57 16.36 -8.19 5.26
C ASP A 57 15.53 -8.37 6.54
N ILE A 58 15.68 -7.46 7.51
CA ILE A 58 14.91 -7.49 8.75
C ILE A 58 13.63 -6.67 8.55
N LEU A 59 12.52 -7.37 8.27
CA LEU A 59 11.25 -6.73 7.92
C LEU A 59 10.68 -5.82 9.03
N GLU A 60 10.91 -6.15 10.28
CA GLU A 60 10.46 -5.33 11.41
C GLU A 60 11.25 -4.00 11.52
N ALA A 61 12.48 -3.97 11.05
CA ALA A 61 13.32 -2.78 11.05
C ALA A 61 13.09 -1.86 9.85
N LEU A 62 12.22 -2.25 8.91
CA LEU A 62 11.93 -1.44 7.73
C LEU A 62 11.25 -0.12 8.10
N GLU A 63 11.70 0.91 7.42
CA GLU A 63 11.02 2.20 7.35
C GLU A 63 10.41 2.35 5.96
N MET A 64 9.15 2.76 5.91
CA MET A 64 8.38 2.95 4.68
C MET A 64 8.26 4.43 4.37
N LYS A 65 8.36 4.79 3.09
CA LYS A 65 8.05 6.13 2.58
C LYS A 65 6.93 6.06 1.55
N ASN A 66 6.26 7.17 1.33
CA ASN A 66 5.28 7.28 0.25
C ASN A 66 6.02 7.24 -1.10
N LEU A 67 5.59 6.35 -2.00
CA LEU A 67 6.04 6.32 -3.40
C LEU A 67 5.16 7.23 -4.24
N CYS A 68 3.86 7.04 -4.15
CA CYS A 68 2.85 7.84 -4.81
C CYS A 68 1.50 7.72 -4.09
N ARG A 69 0.62 8.65 -4.39
CA ARG A 69 -0.75 8.75 -3.89
C ARG A 69 -1.67 9.18 -5.02
N ASP A 70 -2.94 8.82 -4.96
CA ASP A 70 -3.93 9.26 -5.94
C ASP A 70 -3.93 10.80 -6.11
N THR A 71 -4.28 11.25 -7.30
CA THR A 71 -4.16 12.67 -7.70
C THR A 71 -5.04 13.61 -6.88
N HIS A 72 -6.15 13.12 -6.32
CA HIS A 72 -7.10 13.92 -5.54
C HIS A 72 -6.61 14.24 -4.13
N HIS A 73 -5.62 13.50 -3.62
CA HIS A 73 -5.08 13.65 -2.27
C HIS A 73 -3.59 14.01 -2.26
N ARG A 74 -3.08 14.61 -3.35
CA ARG A 74 -1.67 15.05 -3.43
C ARG A 74 -1.31 16.13 -2.42
N ASP A 75 -2.27 16.90 -1.96
CA ASP A 75 -2.13 17.86 -0.87
C ASP A 75 -1.65 17.23 0.44
N ARG A 76 -1.89 15.93 0.62
CA ARG A 76 -1.36 15.13 1.75
C ARG A 76 0.11 14.71 1.57
N ASP A 77 0.73 15.02 0.45
CA ASP A 77 2.14 14.71 0.13
C ASP A 77 3.01 15.98 0.11
N THR A 78 2.74 16.95 1.00
CA THR A 78 3.59 18.13 1.19
C THR A 78 5.01 17.72 1.61
N GLU A 79 5.99 18.61 1.45
CA GLU A 79 7.38 18.34 1.84
C GLU A 79 7.49 17.84 3.29
N GLN A 80 6.68 18.42 4.19
CA GLN A 80 6.61 18.00 5.59
C GLN A 80 6.18 16.54 5.74
N TYR A 81 5.22 16.06 4.92
CA TYR A 81 4.71 14.68 5.01
C TYR A 81 5.51 13.70 4.18
N SER A 82 6.14 14.14 3.10
CA SER A 82 6.98 13.30 2.25
C SER A 82 8.29 12.89 2.94
N SER A 83 8.76 13.69 3.90
CA SER A 83 9.96 13.38 4.69
C SER A 83 9.73 12.36 5.81
N ILE A 84 8.47 12.11 6.19
CA ILE A 84 8.14 11.19 7.28
C ILE A 84 8.36 9.75 6.85
N LYS A 85 9.19 9.07 7.63
CA LYS A 85 9.40 7.63 7.51
C LYS A 85 8.46 6.90 8.46
N HIS A 86 7.74 5.93 7.92
CA HIS A 86 6.79 5.14 8.68
C HIS A 86 7.43 3.82 9.09
N SER A 87 7.86 3.68 10.33
CA SER A 87 8.43 2.40 10.79
C SER A 87 7.37 1.29 10.76
N VAL A 88 7.78 0.09 10.39
CA VAL A 88 6.89 -1.09 10.40
C VAL A 88 6.38 -1.35 11.81
N ILE A 89 7.23 -1.25 12.82
CA ILE A 89 6.85 -1.48 14.24
C ILE A 89 5.86 -0.42 14.73
N GLY A 90 6.06 0.85 14.37
CA GLY A 90 5.20 1.98 14.79
C GLY A 90 3.86 2.08 14.05
N ASN A 91 3.57 1.13 13.15
CA ASN A 91 2.32 1.12 12.40
C ASN A 91 1.62 -0.22 12.53
N THR A 92 0.48 -0.25 13.18
CA THR A 92 -0.32 -1.46 13.42
C THR A 92 -0.59 -2.27 12.13
N PRO A 93 -1.02 -1.68 11.01
CA PRO A 93 -1.25 -2.45 9.78
C PRO A 93 0.02 -3.14 9.28
N TYR A 94 1.14 -2.45 9.21
CA TYR A 94 2.39 -3.02 8.71
C TYR A 94 2.92 -4.12 9.63
N ARG A 95 2.94 -3.86 10.93
CA ARG A 95 3.37 -4.82 11.96
C ARG A 95 2.53 -6.11 11.90
N LYS A 96 1.21 -5.99 11.82
CA LYS A 96 0.32 -7.18 11.74
C LYS A 96 0.54 -7.97 10.44
N ILE A 97 0.75 -7.31 9.30
CA ILE A 97 1.03 -7.97 8.02
C ILE A 97 2.40 -8.66 8.06
N VAL A 98 3.46 -7.95 8.49
CA VAL A 98 4.81 -8.51 8.60
C VAL A 98 4.84 -9.73 9.52
N ASN A 99 4.17 -9.67 10.66
CA ASN A 99 4.03 -10.81 11.56
C ASN A 99 3.34 -12.03 10.90
N LYS A 100 2.35 -11.80 10.02
CA LYS A 100 1.73 -12.91 9.25
C LYS A 100 2.72 -13.50 8.24
N LEU A 101 3.48 -12.65 7.55
CA LEU A 101 4.49 -13.07 6.59
C LEU A 101 5.57 -13.92 7.26
N LEU A 102 6.15 -13.46 8.37
CA LEU A 102 7.19 -14.17 9.13
C LEU A 102 6.71 -15.52 9.67
N LYS A 103 5.43 -15.62 10.05
CA LYS A 103 4.82 -16.89 10.47
C LYS A 103 4.51 -17.82 9.29
N GLY A 104 4.75 -17.39 8.04
CA GLY A 104 4.45 -18.16 6.83
C GLY A 104 2.95 -18.30 6.58
N ASN A 105 2.12 -17.47 7.18
CA ASN A 105 0.70 -17.41 6.91
C ASN A 105 0.44 -16.54 5.68
N GLN A 106 0.44 -17.15 4.49
CA GLN A 106 0.19 -16.46 3.22
C GLN A 106 -1.31 -16.33 2.91
N LYS A 107 -2.17 -16.96 3.71
CA LYS A 107 -3.62 -16.76 3.62
C LYS A 107 -4.00 -15.51 4.41
N HIS A 108 -4.79 -14.63 3.84
CA HIS A 108 -5.30 -13.42 4.51
C HIS A 108 -4.20 -12.44 4.96
N LEU A 109 -3.31 -12.09 4.03
CA LEU A 109 -2.25 -11.10 4.29
C LEU A 109 -2.79 -9.68 4.49
N ALA A 110 -4.01 -9.39 4.06
CA ALA A 110 -4.62 -8.09 4.26
C ALA A 110 -4.74 -7.72 5.74
N TYR A 111 -4.66 -6.44 6.01
CA TYR A 111 -5.12 -5.83 7.23
C TYR A 111 -6.33 -4.94 6.92
N ILE A 112 -7.43 -5.13 7.62
CA ILE A 112 -8.61 -4.27 7.56
C ILE A 112 -8.89 -3.76 8.96
N ASN A 113 -9.15 -2.46 9.08
CA ASN A 113 -9.69 -1.84 10.27
C ASN A 113 -10.87 -0.94 9.86
N ASN A 114 -12.05 -1.32 10.25
CA ASN A 114 -13.28 -0.61 9.90
C ASN A 114 -13.68 0.48 10.90
N ASN A 115 -12.96 0.60 12.02
CA ASN A 115 -13.20 1.62 13.04
C ASN A 115 -11.92 1.97 13.79
N ILE A 116 -11.09 2.80 13.17
CA ILE A 116 -9.78 3.20 13.71
C ILE A 116 -9.93 3.95 15.04
N GLU A 117 -10.96 4.81 15.16
CA GLU A 117 -11.19 5.64 16.34
C GLU A 117 -11.46 4.83 17.61
N GLU A 118 -12.07 3.64 17.47
CA GLU A 118 -12.41 2.76 18.61
C GLU A 118 -11.37 1.64 18.83
N THR A 119 -10.31 1.58 18.02
CA THR A 119 -9.27 0.58 18.18
C THR A 119 -8.22 1.08 19.18
N SER A 120 -8.25 0.57 20.40
CA SER A 120 -7.43 1.05 21.53
C SER A 120 -5.92 0.93 21.35
N ASP A 121 -5.46 -0.06 20.58
CA ASP A 121 -4.04 -0.37 20.33
C ASP A 121 -3.60 -0.05 18.90
N TYR A 122 -4.27 0.93 18.27
CA TYR A 122 -3.97 1.36 16.91
C TYR A 122 -2.86 2.43 16.89
N ASP A 123 -1.68 2.00 16.49
CA ASP A 123 -0.53 2.87 16.23
C ASP A 123 -0.44 3.24 14.75
N ASN A 124 -0.16 4.50 14.48
CA ASN A 124 0.12 4.97 13.14
C ASN A 124 0.95 6.25 13.18
N THR A 125 2.17 6.19 12.68
CA THR A 125 3.10 7.34 12.64
C THR A 125 2.57 8.50 11.81
N SER A 126 1.59 8.28 10.92
CA SER A 126 0.92 9.38 10.22
C SER A 126 0.17 10.33 11.15
N LYS A 127 -0.13 9.94 12.40
CA LYS A 127 -0.72 10.85 13.40
C LYS A 127 0.17 12.06 13.67
N GLU A 128 1.49 11.90 13.57
CA GLU A 128 2.47 12.98 13.75
C GLU A 128 2.37 14.06 12.66
N CYS A 129 1.73 13.74 11.53
CA CYS A 129 1.48 14.67 10.44
C CYS A 129 0.32 15.65 10.69
N TYR A 130 -0.47 15.42 11.74
CA TYR A 130 -1.68 16.20 12.02
C TYR A 130 -1.57 16.85 13.38
N THR A 131 -1.93 18.15 13.46
CA THR A 131 -1.75 19.00 14.65
C THR A 131 -2.49 18.49 15.87
N ASP A 132 -3.60 17.81 15.67
CA ASP A 132 -4.42 17.20 16.73
C ASP A 132 -4.17 15.69 16.92
N GLY A 133 -3.25 15.13 16.13
CA GLY A 133 -2.98 13.69 16.11
C GLY A 133 -4.15 12.85 15.58
N VAL A 134 -5.17 13.47 14.97
CA VAL A 134 -6.35 12.80 14.44
C VAL A 134 -6.15 12.48 12.96
N LEU A 135 -6.33 11.21 12.60
CA LEU A 135 -6.24 10.78 11.21
C LEU A 135 -7.47 11.26 10.42
N PRO A 136 -7.30 11.70 9.15
CA PRO A 136 -8.41 12.17 8.32
C PRO A 136 -9.29 11.03 7.77
N TYR A 137 -9.09 9.81 8.25
CA TYR A 137 -9.83 8.62 7.82
C TYR A 137 -10.23 7.76 9.02
N LYS A 138 -11.28 6.98 8.86
CA LYS A 138 -11.94 6.19 9.92
C LYS A 138 -11.89 4.69 9.69
N SER A 139 -11.60 4.26 8.46
CA SER A 139 -11.36 2.87 8.11
C SER A 139 -10.22 2.75 7.09
N GLU A 140 -9.54 1.60 7.10
CA GLU A 140 -8.43 1.34 6.21
C GLU A 140 -8.35 -0.12 5.78
N LEU A 141 -7.80 -0.35 4.59
CA LEU A 141 -7.36 -1.63 4.07
C LEU A 141 -5.90 -1.50 3.62
N VAL A 142 -5.04 -2.37 4.12
CA VAL A 142 -3.62 -2.41 3.73
C VAL A 142 -3.27 -3.81 3.23
N TYR A 143 -2.58 -3.87 2.09
CA TYR A 143 -2.15 -5.12 1.47
C TYR A 143 -0.67 -5.06 1.09
N PRO A 144 0.15 -6.10 1.38
CA PRO A 144 1.56 -6.11 1.02
C PRO A 144 1.77 -6.37 -0.47
N ILE A 145 2.79 -5.77 -1.04
CA ILE A 145 3.28 -6.08 -2.40
C ILE A 145 4.33 -7.18 -2.26
N VAL A 146 3.86 -8.41 -2.39
CA VAL A 146 4.65 -9.65 -2.30
C VAL A 146 4.19 -10.62 -3.40
N PRO A 147 5.05 -11.54 -3.87
CA PRO A 147 4.61 -12.54 -4.85
C PRO A 147 3.56 -13.47 -4.22
N ILE A 148 2.51 -13.81 -4.96
CA ILE A 148 1.46 -14.75 -4.51
C ILE A 148 2.04 -16.14 -4.28
N LYS A 149 3.02 -16.55 -5.09
CA LYS A 149 3.71 -17.85 -4.98
C LYS A 149 5.22 -17.64 -4.82
N GLY A 150 5.86 -18.51 -4.08
CA GLY A 150 7.33 -18.50 -3.96
C GLY A 150 7.89 -17.66 -2.82
N ASN A 151 7.07 -17.17 -1.90
CA ASN A 151 7.56 -16.65 -0.63
C ASN A 151 8.01 -17.82 0.25
N ASP A 152 9.33 -18.00 0.36
CA ASP A 152 9.91 -18.81 1.41
C ASP A 152 9.93 -17.98 2.72
N LYS A 153 9.65 -18.62 3.85
CA LYS A 153 9.71 -17.99 5.18
C LYS A 153 11.05 -17.33 5.47
N ASN A 154 12.12 -17.87 4.86
CA ASN A 154 13.48 -17.38 5.04
C ASN A 154 13.90 -16.33 3.98
N ASN A 155 13.04 -16.01 3.01
CA ASN A 155 13.33 -15.04 1.95
C ASN A 155 12.05 -14.35 1.51
N ILE A 156 11.51 -13.52 2.40
CA ILE A 156 10.29 -12.75 2.12
C ILE A 156 10.64 -11.52 1.30
N LYS A 157 10.13 -11.47 0.08
CA LYS A 157 10.39 -10.37 -0.88
C LYS A 157 9.30 -9.29 -0.79
N LEU A 158 9.22 -8.58 0.33
CA LEU A 158 8.31 -7.46 0.50
C LEU A 158 8.84 -6.23 -0.28
N LYS A 159 8.05 -5.73 -1.24
CA LYS A 159 8.38 -4.55 -2.05
C LYS A 159 7.63 -3.30 -1.61
N GLY A 160 6.63 -3.43 -0.77
CA GLY A 160 5.86 -2.31 -0.27
C GLY A 160 4.47 -2.68 0.21
N PHE A 161 3.63 -1.66 0.36
CA PHE A 161 2.23 -1.80 0.74
C PHE A 161 1.33 -0.94 -0.16
N ILE A 162 0.18 -1.47 -0.54
CA ILE A 162 -0.95 -0.70 -1.06
C ILE A 162 -1.80 -0.35 0.15
N CYS A 163 -2.03 0.95 0.37
CA CYS A 163 -2.82 1.48 1.47
C CYS A 163 -4.06 2.17 0.90
N ILE A 164 -5.23 1.78 1.39
CA ILE A 164 -6.52 2.38 1.02
C ILE A 164 -7.18 2.82 2.31
N ASP A 165 -7.34 4.10 2.50
CA ASP A 165 -8.04 4.66 3.65
C ASP A 165 -9.36 5.33 3.22
N CYS A 166 -10.35 5.38 4.11
CA CYS A 166 -11.66 5.94 3.85
C CYS A 166 -12.11 6.83 5.01
N ASN A 167 -12.73 7.98 4.69
CA ASN A 167 -13.19 8.96 5.67
C ASN A 167 -14.44 8.53 6.48
N GLN A 168 -14.96 7.34 6.23
CA GLN A 168 -16.10 6.77 6.92
C GLN A 168 -15.78 5.40 7.52
N LYS A 169 -16.49 5.00 8.60
CA LYS A 169 -16.39 3.69 9.23
C LYS A 169 -17.07 2.60 8.39
N ASN A 170 -16.68 1.34 8.60
CA ASN A 170 -17.33 0.14 8.05
C ASN A 170 -17.40 0.10 6.52
N LYS A 171 -16.29 0.42 5.84
CA LYS A 171 -16.25 0.52 4.38
C LYS A 171 -15.59 -0.65 3.66
N PHE A 172 -14.81 -1.46 4.37
CA PHE A 172 -14.08 -2.59 3.78
C PHE A 172 -14.67 -3.93 4.23
N ASP A 173 -14.65 -4.90 3.32
CA ASP A 173 -15.26 -6.22 3.52
C ASP A 173 -14.20 -7.31 3.33
N GLU A 174 -13.95 -8.11 4.37
CA GLU A 174 -12.97 -9.21 4.33
C GLU A 174 -13.44 -10.39 3.47
N ASP A 175 -14.74 -10.62 3.41
CA ASP A 175 -15.34 -11.83 2.81
C ASP A 175 -15.69 -11.68 1.33
N ARG A 176 -15.54 -10.49 0.76
CA ARG A 176 -15.95 -10.21 -0.61
C ARG A 176 -14.77 -9.88 -1.53
N TYR A 177 -14.96 -8.86 -2.37
CA TYR A 177 -14.05 -8.57 -3.48
C TYR A 177 -12.86 -7.68 -3.10
N ASP A 178 -12.83 -7.05 -1.92
CA ASP A 178 -11.84 -6.05 -1.57
C ASP A 178 -10.43 -6.65 -1.53
N ILE A 179 -10.27 -7.72 -0.77
CA ILE A 179 -8.98 -8.40 -0.65
C ILE A 179 -8.55 -9.01 -1.98
N PRO A 180 -9.36 -9.84 -2.67
CA PRO A 180 -8.97 -10.42 -3.96
C PRO A 180 -8.60 -9.38 -5.03
N MET A 181 -9.29 -8.24 -5.04
CA MET A 181 -9.01 -7.17 -5.99
C MET A 181 -7.64 -6.52 -5.71
N VAL A 182 -7.38 -6.13 -4.46
CA VAL A 182 -6.10 -5.50 -4.11
C VAL A 182 -4.95 -6.50 -4.21
N GLN A 183 -5.17 -7.77 -3.86
CA GLN A 183 -4.22 -8.85 -4.04
C GLN A 183 -3.84 -9.04 -5.51
N GLY A 184 -4.82 -9.08 -6.41
CA GLY A 184 -4.56 -9.23 -7.86
C GLY A 184 -3.77 -8.06 -8.43
N ILE A 185 -3.98 -6.85 -7.92
CA ILE A 185 -3.21 -5.67 -8.31
C ILE A 185 -1.80 -5.75 -7.73
N ALA A 186 -1.65 -6.07 -6.44
CA ALA A 186 -0.35 -6.19 -5.80
C ALA A 186 0.56 -7.21 -6.52
N ASP A 187 0.01 -8.37 -6.89
CA ASP A 187 0.70 -9.38 -7.71
C ASP A 187 1.01 -8.84 -9.11
N GLY A 188 0.04 -8.17 -9.71
CA GLY A 188 0.19 -7.59 -11.05
C GLY A 188 1.29 -6.52 -11.15
N ILE A 189 1.59 -5.79 -10.11
CA ILE A 189 2.66 -4.77 -10.10
C ILE A 189 3.99 -5.27 -9.52
N TYR A 190 4.00 -6.41 -8.85
CA TYR A 190 5.16 -6.93 -8.13
C TYR A 190 6.43 -7.03 -8.99
N ASP A 191 6.32 -7.59 -10.20
CA ASP A 191 7.44 -7.76 -11.11
C ASP A 191 8.04 -6.42 -11.58
N LEU A 192 7.24 -5.37 -11.66
CA LEU A 192 7.72 -4.02 -11.97
C LEU A 192 8.61 -3.47 -10.85
N PHE A 193 8.26 -3.76 -9.60
CA PHE A 193 9.11 -3.40 -8.45
C PHE A 193 10.44 -4.15 -8.44
N VAL A 194 10.43 -5.43 -8.80
CA VAL A 194 11.66 -6.23 -8.91
C VAL A 194 12.57 -5.64 -9.99
N ARG A 195 12.06 -5.43 -11.19
CA ARG A 195 12.81 -4.86 -12.32
C ARG A 195 13.36 -3.46 -12.04
N ARG A 196 12.60 -2.63 -11.30
CA ARG A 196 13.10 -1.32 -10.88
C ARG A 196 14.31 -1.42 -9.98
N THR A 197 14.36 -2.40 -9.10
CA THR A 197 15.50 -2.63 -8.19
C THR A 197 16.73 -3.11 -8.97
N ASP A 198 16.52 -3.98 -9.96
CA ASP A 198 17.60 -4.57 -10.76
C ASP A 198 18.25 -3.56 -11.73
N ASN A 199 17.55 -2.47 -12.05
CA ASN A 199 18.03 -1.39 -12.93
C ASN A 199 18.75 -0.25 -12.17
N ARG A 200 18.93 -0.36 -10.86
CA ARG A 200 19.68 0.58 -10.01
C ARG A 200 21.05 0.05 -9.64
#